data_633807d3f52465480b358bd12e228072
#
_entry.id   633807d3f52465480b358bd12e228072
#
_cell.length_a   1.000
_cell.length_b   1.000
_cell.length_c   1.000
_cell.angle_alpha   90.00
_cell.angle_beta   90.00
_cell.angle_gamma   90.00
#
_symmetry.space_group_name_H-M   'P 1'
#
loop_
_entity.id
_entity.type
_entity.pdbx_description
1 polymer ?
#
loop_
_entity_poly.entity_id
_entity_poly.type
_entity_poly.pdbx_seq_one_letter_code
_entity_poly.pdbx_strand_id
1 'polypeptide(L)'
;MDLETVVASACRRRILRVLSRMGRVHVMELVRKVNSTYSQVNPNLRILQEEGIIIDERFGRLRVIRLNKENPKTHALLQALKILGTSKPKKK
;
A
#
# COMPACT_ATOMS: atom_id res chain seq x y z
N MET A 1 10.46 9.41 7.10
CA MET A 1 9.62 8.37 7.74
C MET A 1 10.33 7.04 7.64
N ASP A 2 10.39 6.31 8.71
CA ASP A 2 11.07 5.02 8.69
C ASP A 2 10.08 3.89 8.42
N LEU A 3 10.63 2.70 8.21
CA LEU A 3 9.81 1.56 7.86
C LEU A 3 8.84 1.19 8.98
N GLU A 4 9.27 1.35 10.22
CA GLU A 4 8.41 1.03 11.35
C GLU A 4 7.15 1.87 11.35
N THR A 5 7.30 3.14 11.05
CA THR A 5 6.15 4.05 11.03
C THR A 5 5.16 3.63 9.95
N VAL A 6 5.67 3.26 8.79
CA VAL A 6 4.80 2.85 7.69
C VAL A 6 4.04 1.57 8.03
N VAL A 7 4.75 0.56 8.54
CA VAL A 7 4.11 -0.73 8.80
C VAL A 7 3.26 -0.72 10.06
N ALA A 8 3.36 0.31 10.89
CA ALA A 8 2.55 0.40 12.09
C ALA A 8 1.08 0.62 11.78
N SER A 9 0.76 1.22 10.64
CA SER A 9 -0.63 1.48 10.27
C SER A 9 -1.23 0.27 9.57
N ALA A 10 -2.31 -0.26 10.14
CA ALA A 10 -2.99 -1.39 9.53
C ALA A 10 -3.52 -1.04 8.14
N CYS A 11 -4.01 0.18 7.98
CA CYS A 11 -4.53 0.62 6.68
C CYS A 11 -3.41 0.62 5.63
N ARG A 12 -2.25 1.18 5.97
CA ARG A 12 -1.12 1.22 5.03
C ARG A 12 -0.64 -0.18 4.67
N ARG A 13 -0.61 -1.09 5.66
CA ARG A 13 -0.21 -2.48 5.39
C ARG A 13 -1.18 -3.13 4.41
N ARG A 14 -2.48 -2.94 4.60
CA ARG A 14 -3.48 -3.51 3.70
C ARG A 14 -3.39 -2.92 2.30
N ILE A 15 -3.16 -1.61 2.20
CA ILE A 15 -2.97 -0.96 0.92
C ILE A 15 -1.80 -1.61 0.16
N LEU A 16 -0.68 -1.75 0.84
CA LEU A 16 0.52 -2.30 0.21
C LEU A 16 0.31 -3.75 -0.22
N ARG A 17 -0.40 -4.53 0.59
CA ARG A 17 -0.68 -5.92 0.22
C ARG A 17 -1.56 -6.02 -1.01
N VAL A 18 -2.59 -5.20 -1.08
CA VAL A 18 -3.46 -5.19 -2.25
C VAL A 18 -2.67 -4.80 -3.49
N LEU A 19 -1.86 -3.75 -3.38
CA LEU A 19 -1.08 -3.29 -4.53
C LEU A 19 -0.05 -4.33 -4.97
N SER A 20 0.53 -5.06 -4.02
CA SER A 20 1.51 -6.07 -4.38
C SER A 20 0.87 -7.23 -5.13
N ARG A 21 -0.41 -7.50 -4.87
CA ARG A 21 -1.12 -8.57 -5.54
C ARG A 21 -1.72 -8.13 -6.87
N MET A 22 -2.31 -6.95 -6.91
CA MET A 22 -3.08 -6.52 -8.06
C MET A 22 -2.29 -5.67 -9.04
N GLY A 23 -1.18 -5.10 -8.59
CA GLY A 23 -0.37 -4.23 -9.42
C GLY A 23 -0.96 -2.84 -9.48
N ARG A 24 -1.80 -2.59 -10.46
CA ARG A 24 -2.38 -1.28 -10.71
C ARG A 24 -3.86 -1.32 -10.37
N VAL A 25 -4.34 -0.39 -9.56
CA VAL A 25 -5.69 -0.43 -9.03
C VAL A 25 -6.29 0.97 -9.04
N HIS A 26 -7.57 1.09 -9.43
CA HIS A 26 -8.33 2.31 -9.24
C HIS A 26 -8.47 2.61 -7.75
N VAL A 27 -8.45 3.91 -7.40
CA VAL A 27 -8.48 4.29 -6.00
C VAL A 27 -9.73 3.76 -5.29
N MET A 28 -10.89 3.80 -5.93
CA MET A 28 -12.09 3.33 -5.26
C MET A 28 -12.14 1.81 -5.14
N GLU A 29 -11.53 1.12 -6.09
CA GLU A 29 -11.39 -0.32 -5.96
C GLU A 29 -10.46 -0.66 -4.81
N LEU A 30 -9.38 0.11 -4.67
CA LEU A 30 -8.46 -0.06 -3.55
C LEU A 30 -9.18 0.13 -2.23
N VAL A 31 -10.01 1.18 -2.13
CA VAL A 31 -10.78 1.44 -0.92
C VAL A 31 -11.62 0.22 -0.54
N ARG A 32 -12.30 -0.37 -1.52
CA ARG A 32 -13.12 -1.55 -1.26
C ARG A 32 -12.27 -2.75 -0.86
N LYS A 33 -11.17 -2.96 -1.54
CA LYS A 33 -10.31 -4.12 -1.28
C LYS A 33 -9.67 -4.07 0.10
N VAL A 34 -9.36 -2.86 0.59
CA VAL A 34 -8.80 -2.75 1.94
C VAL A 34 -9.89 -2.64 3.00
N ASN A 35 -11.15 -2.69 2.58
CA ASN A 35 -12.29 -2.67 3.48
C ASN A 35 -12.25 -1.43 4.38
N SER A 36 -12.15 -0.28 3.75
CA SER A 36 -12.01 0.99 4.47
C SER A 36 -12.85 2.06 3.77
N THR A 37 -12.56 3.31 4.06
CA THR A 37 -13.25 4.43 3.45
C THR A 37 -12.25 5.29 2.70
N TYR A 38 -12.76 6.08 1.76
CA TYR A 38 -11.90 6.98 1.01
C TYR A 38 -11.20 7.97 1.96
N SER A 39 -11.93 8.45 2.97
CA SER A 39 -11.35 9.44 3.88
C SER A 39 -10.23 8.86 4.73
N GLN A 40 -10.21 7.54 4.93
CA GLN A 40 -9.10 6.90 5.64
C GLN A 40 -7.97 6.50 4.70
N VAL A 41 -8.34 6.04 3.50
CA VAL A 41 -7.33 5.57 2.55
C VAL A 41 -6.54 6.73 1.96
N ASN A 42 -7.22 7.82 1.62
CA ASN A 42 -6.56 8.91 0.90
C ASN A 42 -5.38 9.54 1.66
N PRO A 43 -5.50 9.85 2.96
CA PRO A 43 -4.33 10.39 3.67
C PRO A 43 -3.17 9.40 3.72
N ASN A 44 -3.46 8.12 3.81
CA ASN A 44 -2.42 7.11 3.81
C ASN A 44 -1.74 6.98 2.45
N LEU A 45 -2.51 7.14 1.37
CA LEU A 45 -1.92 7.16 0.04
C LEU A 45 -0.98 8.36 -0.12
N ARG A 46 -1.38 9.51 0.42
CA ARG A 46 -0.53 10.69 0.34
C ARG A 46 0.80 10.47 1.05
N ILE A 47 0.75 9.85 2.23
CA ILE A 47 1.98 9.54 2.97
C ILE A 47 2.87 8.61 2.15
N LEU A 48 2.30 7.56 1.59
CA LEU A 48 3.08 6.61 0.81
C LEU A 48 3.64 7.24 -0.46
N GLN A 49 2.89 8.14 -1.06
CA GLN A 49 3.35 8.85 -2.25
C GLN A 49 4.51 9.79 -1.92
N GLU A 50 4.42 10.50 -0.81
CA GLU A 50 5.47 11.42 -0.40
C GLU A 50 6.76 10.69 -0.09
N GLU A 51 6.65 9.45 0.38
CA GLU A 51 7.83 8.61 0.63
C GLU A 51 8.33 7.91 -0.61
N GLY A 52 7.65 8.12 -1.74
CA GLY A 52 8.07 7.52 -2.99
C GLY A 52 7.76 6.04 -3.13
N ILE A 53 6.89 5.51 -2.27
CA ILE A 53 6.59 4.08 -2.24
C ILE A 53 5.53 3.71 -3.25
N ILE A 54 4.59 4.62 -3.49
CA ILE A 54 3.56 4.40 -4.51
C ILE A 54 3.60 5.51 -5.54
N ILE A 55 3.01 5.24 -6.68
CA ILE A 55 2.80 6.21 -7.75
C ILE A 55 1.30 6.37 -7.91
N ASP A 56 0.84 7.61 -7.86
CA ASP A 56 -0.57 7.96 -7.95
C ASP A 56 -0.75 8.69 -9.26
N GLU A 57 -1.28 8.03 -10.26
CA GLU A 57 -1.42 8.57 -11.61
C GLU A 57 -2.85 8.95 -11.88
N ARG A 58 -3.02 10.07 -12.56
CA ARG A 58 -4.35 10.54 -12.95
C ARG A 58 -4.48 10.56 -14.44
N PHE A 59 -5.56 9.97 -14.94
CA PHE A 59 -5.90 9.93 -16.35
C PHE A 59 -7.32 10.49 -16.48
N GLY A 60 -7.42 11.81 -16.68
CA GLY A 60 -8.73 12.45 -16.65
C GLY A 60 -9.31 12.35 -15.26
N ARG A 61 -10.45 11.68 -15.14
CA ARG A 61 -11.09 11.48 -13.84
C ARG A 61 -10.64 10.20 -13.14
N LEU A 62 -9.86 9.40 -13.84
CA LEU A 62 -9.38 8.16 -13.26
C LEU A 62 -8.16 8.45 -12.38
N ARG A 63 -8.14 7.79 -11.25
CA ARG A 63 -7.01 7.86 -10.34
C ARG A 63 -6.55 6.43 -10.09
N VAL A 64 -5.32 6.12 -10.49
CA VAL A 64 -4.79 4.77 -10.47
C VAL A 64 -3.55 4.74 -9.59
N ILE A 65 -3.50 3.75 -8.73
CA ILE A 65 -2.43 3.62 -7.74
C ILE A 65 -1.61 2.38 -8.07
N ARG A 66 -0.30 2.49 -7.98
CA ARG A 66 0.59 1.33 -8.12
C ARG A 66 1.83 1.51 -7.26
N LEU A 67 2.52 0.41 -7.00
CA LEU A 67 3.77 0.47 -6.25
C LEU A 67 4.87 1.06 -7.12
N ASN A 68 5.76 1.83 -6.50
CA ASN A 68 6.95 2.32 -7.16
C ASN A 68 8.07 1.33 -6.93
N LYS A 69 8.22 0.39 -7.86
CA LYS A 69 9.18 -0.70 -7.70
C LYS A 69 10.61 -0.29 -7.96
N GLU A 70 10.83 0.95 -8.41
CA GLU A 70 12.17 1.46 -8.59
C GLU A 70 12.76 2.01 -7.29
N ASN A 71 11.92 2.20 -6.28
CA ASN A 71 12.37 2.71 -5.00
C ASN A 71 12.77 1.55 -4.09
N PRO A 72 14.02 1.53 -3.61
CA PRO A 72 14.46 0.45 -2.70
C PRO A 72 13.62 0.34 -1.44
N LYS A 73 13.04 1.46 -0.96
CA LYS A 73 12.16 1.42 0.20
C LYS A 73 10.94 0.55 -0.06
N THR A 74 10.43 0.57 -1.28
CA THR A 74 9.27 -0.25 -1.62
C THR A 74 9.58 -1.72 -1.40
N HIS A 75 10.74 -2.15 -1.87
CA HIS A 75 11.14 -3.56 -1.70
C HIS A 75 11.36 -3.90 -0.24
N ALA A 76 11.95 -2.99 0.52
CA ALA A 76 12.17 -3.22 1.95
C ALA A 76 10.85 -3.34 2.68
N LEU A 77 9.87 -2.51 2.33
CA LEU A 77 8.54 -2.56 2.94
C LEU A 77 7.83 -3.87 2.61
N LEU A 78 7.88 -4.29 1.35
CA LEU A 78 7.25 -5.54 0.97
C LEU A 78 7.87 -6.72 1.70
N GLN A 79 9.19 -6.67 1.88
CA GLN A 79 9.90 -7.71 2.62
C GLN A 79 9.43 -7.73 4.07
N ALA A 80 9.30 -6.56 4.69
CA ALA A 80 8.83 -6.47 6.06
C ALA A 80 7.41 -7.00 6.20
N LEU A 81 6.55 -6.68 5.24
CA LEU A 81 5.17 -7.17 5.26
C LEU A 81 5.13 -8.69 5.11
N LYS A 82 6.01 -9.23 4.30
CA LYS A 82 6.09 -10.66 4.11
C LYS A 82 6.44 -11.36 5.42
N ILE A 83 7.40 -10.80 6.13
CA ILE A 83 7.81 -11.35 7.42
C ILE A 83 6.65 -11.29 8.41
N LEU A 84 5.96 -10.15 8.46
CA LEU A 84 4.81 -10.01 9.36
C LEU A 84 3.71 -11.00 8.99
N GLY A 85 3.50 -11.20 7.70
CA GLY A 85 2.50 -12.16 7.25
C GLY A 85 2.84 -13.58 7.64
N THR A 86 4.11 -13.95 7.56
CA THR A 86 4.53 -15.30 7.90
C THR A 86 4.58 -15.51 9.40
N SER A 87 4.58 -14.44 10.18
CA SER A 87 4.59 -14.61 11.63
C SER A 87 3.22 -15.05 12.14
N LYS A 88 2.21 -15.00 11.33
CA LYS A 88 0.91 -15.51 11.73
C LYS A 88 0.93 -17.02 11.78
N PRO A 89 0.25 -17.62 12.77
CA PRO A 89 0.15 -19.09 12.79
C PRO A 89 -0.65 -19.55 11.61
N LYS A 90 -0.14 -20.53 11.02
CA LYS A 90 -0.81 -21.02 9.88
C LYS A 90 -1.28 -22.39 10.13
N LYS A 91 -1.60 -22.44 10.01
CA LYS A 91 -1.48 -23.37 9.93
C LYS A 91 -1.09 -24.08 9.29
N LYS A 92 -0.64 -24.12 9.36
CA LYS A 92 -0.05 -24.69 8.78
C LYS A 92 0.11 -25.11 8.59
#